data_59230846cb324cbe6284b793ac6841e3
#
_entry.id   59230846cb324cbe6284b793ac6841e3
#
_cell.length_a   1.000
_cell.length_b   1.000
_cell.length_c   1.000
_cell.angle_alpha   90.00
_cell.angle_beta   90.00
_cell.angle_gamma   90.00
#
_symmetry.space_group_name_H-M   'P 1'
#
loop_
_entity.id
_entity.type
_entity.pdbx_description
1 polymer ?
#
loop_
_entity_poly.entity_id
_entity_poly.type
_entity_poly.pdbx_seq_one_letter_code
_entity_poly.pdbx_strand_id
1 'polypeptide(L)'
;GLGGRDREALHLGCVDGVIGQHCLPLPLAIRLFRQRAPEVLLKLHTRRPDELEHAVLEERLQLAVGAFHHRLSGLYYQPLFREEQNLYCGSAHPFFARADDEPTLDEICAADYVGRGYMAENHRPHDLRFNQGTDAYTMEAIATLVFSGTYIGYLPTHYAATWVAEGRMRAIRPRQLAYDSEFHCITRQGHEERPTLTLFLRSLFEAQKQLGVQAPANTNGIARQL
;
A
#
# COMPACT_ATOMS: atom_id res chain seq x y z
N GLY A 1 11.86 -15.58 42.00
CA GLY A 1 11.68 -14.83 40.76
C GLY A 1 11.87 -15.76 39.59
N LEU A 2 10.79 -16.17 38.95
CA LEU A 2 10.83 -16.91 37.69
C LEU A 2 11.17 -15.89 36.64
N GLY A 3 12.41 -15.93 36.14
CA GLY A 3 12.85 -15.12 34.99
C GLY A 3 12.00 -15.49 33.78
N GLY A 4 11.09 -14.63 33.43
CA GLY A 4 10.40 -14.70 32.15
C GLY A 4 11.47 -14.63 31.07
N ARG A 5 11.66 -15.70 30.30
CA ARG A 5 12.43 -15.65 29.06
C ARG A 5 11.76 -14.59 28.20
N ASP A 6 12.49 -13.53 27.87
CA ASP A 6 12.02 -12.55 26.89
C ASP A 6 11.65 -13.33 25.62
N ARG A 7 10.36 -13.24 25.25
CA ARG A 7 9.88 -13.88 24.03
C ARG A 7 10.48 -13.16 22.83
N GLU A 8 10.94 -13.94 21.85
CA GLU A 8 11.35 -13.41 20.58
C GLU A 8 10.16 -12.66 19.95
N ALA A 9 10.39 -11.44 19.47
CA ALA A 9 9.40 -10.63 18.79
C ALA A 9 9.79 -10.42 17.33
N LEU A 10 8.83 -10.59 16.45
CA LEU A 10 8.94 -10.25 15.04
C LEU A 10 8.09 -9.01 14.77
N HIS A 11 8.73 -7.91 14.40
CA HIS A 11 8.07 -6.65 14.07
C HIS A 11 7.81 -6.55 12.59
N LEU A 12 6.54 -6.45 12.22
CA LEU A 12 6.06 -6.33 10.86
C LEU A 12 5.46 -4.93 10.64
N GLY A 13 5.61 -4.42 9.45
CA GLY A 13 5.00 -3.16 9.02
C GLY A 13 4.07 -3.34 7.83
N CYS A 14 3.08 -2.49 7.75
CA CYS A 14 2.16 -2.42 6.61
C CYS A 14 1.66 -0.98 6.44
N VAL A 15 1.43 -0.57 5.21
CA VAL A 15 0.73 0.68 4.92
C VAL A 15 -0.75 0.56 5.31
N ASP A 16 -1.43 1.69 5.49
CA ASP A 16 -2.86 1.73 5.77
C ASP A 16 -3.72 1.49 4.52
N GLY A 17 -5.02 1.28 4.72
CA GLY A 17 -5.99 1.21 3.63
C GLY A 17 -5.90 -0.06 2.76
N VAL A 18 -5.27 -1.13 3.23
CA VAL A 18 -5.06 -2.37 2.45
C VAL A 18 -5.95 -3.53 2.85
N ILE A 19 -6.64 -3.45 3.99
CA ILE A 19 -7.37 -4.59 4.56
C ILE A 19 -8.52 -5.09 3.66
N GLY A 20 -9.10 -4.24 2.85
CA GLY A 20 -10.11 -4.60 1.85
C GLY A 20 -9.57 -5.28 0.60
N GLN A 21 -8.25 -5.37 0.44
CA GLN A 21 -7.60 -5.97 -0.73
C GLN A 21 -7.62 -7.49 -0.63
N HIS A 22 -8.34 -8.15 -1.54
CA HIS A 22 -8.45 -9.61 -1.55
C HIS A 22 -7.13 -10.34 -1.82
N CYS A 23 -6.21 -9.66 -2.48
CA CYS A 23 -4.89 -10.21 -2.80
C CYS A 23 -3.86 -10.05 -1.68
N LEU A 24 -4.21 -9.40 -0.57
CA LEU A 24 -3.30 -9.19 0.55
C LEU A 24 -2.97 -10.53 1.24
N PRO A 25 -1.74 -11.04 1.12
CA PRO A 25 -1.40 -12.34 1.70
C PRO A 25 -1.11 -12.27 3.20
N LEU A 26 -0.99 -11.09 3.79
CA LEU A 26 -0.49 -10.89 5.15
C LEU A 26 -1.36 -11.56 6.22
N PRO A 27 -2.71 -11.46 6.22
CA PRO A 27 -3.52 -12.15 7.24
C PRO A 27 -3.34 -13.66 7.23
N LEU A 28 -3.33 -14.30 6.06
CA LEU A 28 -3.11 -15.74 5.94
C LEU A 28 -1.68 -16.13 6.32
N ALA A 29 -0.69 -15.33 5.94
CA ALA A 29 0.70 -15.53 6.33
C ALA A 29 0.88 -15.52 7.85
N ILE A 30 0.24 -14.60 8.54
CA ILE A 30 0.23 -14.51 10.00
C ILE A 30 -0.36 -15.80 10.60
N ARG A 31 -1.47 -16.29 10.07
CA ARG A 31 -2.08 -17.54 10.54
C ARG A 31 -1.13 -18.73 10.35
N LEU A 32 -0.55 -18.90 9.18
CA LEU A 32 0.39 -19.98 8.88
C LEU A 32 1.65 -19.91 9.75
N PHE A 33 2.19 -18.73 9.93
CA PHE A 33 3.35 -18.51 10.77
C PHE A 33 3.07 -18.86 12.24
N ARG A 34 1.92 -18.43 12.77
CA ARG A 34 1.53 -18.72 14.16
C ARG A 34 1.35 -20.21 14.43
N GLN A 35 0.95 -20.98 13.45
CA GLN A 35 0.88 -22.45 13.57
C GLN A 35 2.28 -23.09 13.66
N ARG A 36 3.29 -22.47 13.03
CA ARG A 36 4.66 -22.97 12.95
C ARG A 36 5.57 -22.47 14.07
N ALA A 37 5.31 -21.28 14.56
CA ALA A 37 6.10 -20.60 15.59
C ALA A 37 5.20 -19.93 16.64
N PRO A 38 4.41 -20.69 17.41
CA PRO A 38 3.44 -20.13 18.35
C PRO A 38 4.07 -19.34 19.49
N GLU A 39 5.36 -19.56 19.76
CA GLU A 39 6.11 -18.87 20.81
C GLU A 39 6.56 -17.46 20.42
N VAL A 40 6.61 -17.14 19.14
CA VAL A 40 7.06 -15.84 18.65
C VAL A 40 5.95 -14.80 18.77
N LEU A 41 6.26 -13.65 19.35
CA LEU A 41 5.35 -12.50 19.36
C LEU A 41 5.39 -11.78 18.01
N LEU A 42 4.24 -11.66 17.38
CA LEU A 42 4.09 -10.77 16.22
C LEU A 42 3.63 -9.40 16.67
N LYS A 43 4.35 -8.38 16.24
CA LYS A 43 3.97 -6.97 16.44
C LYS A 43 3.79 -6.32 15.08
N LEU A 44 2.56 -5.89 14.79
CA LEU A 44 2.21 -5.27 13.51
C LEU A 44 2.08 -3.77 13.68
N HIS A 45 2.80 -3.04 12.84
CA HIS A 45 2.84 -1.58 12.83
C HIS A 45 2.29 -1.06 11.50
N THR A 46 1.49 -0.01 11.57
CA THR A 46 1.04 0.72 10.37
C THR A 46 1.77 2.04 10.30
N ARG A 47 2.45 2.27 9.19
CA ARG A 47 3.24 3.48 8.92
C ARG A 47 3.15 3.83 7.44
N ARG A 48 3.52 5.05 7.09
CA ARG A 48 3.64 5.47 5.69
C ARG A 48 4.84 4.79 5.01
N PRO A 49 4.82 4.69 3.66
CA PRO A 49 5.83 3.91 2.92
C PRO A 49 7.28 4.30 3.22
N ASP A 50 7.60 5.59 3.25
CA ASP A 50 8.95 6.07 3.54
C ASP A 50 9.43 5.72 4.95
N GLU A 51 8.55 5.81 5.95
CA GLU A 51 8.86 5.39 7.32
C GLU A 51 9.09 3.88 7.42
N LEU A 52 8.32 3.07 6.68
CA LEU A 52 8.50 1.62 6.64
C LEU A 52 9.86 1.24 6.07
N GLU A 53 10.27 1.86 4.97
CA GLU A 53 11.57 1.61 4.34
C GLU A 53 12.72 1.89 5.31
N HIS A 54 12.71 3.06 5.95
CA HIS A 54 13.73 3.41 6.94
C HIS A 54 13.70 2.50 8.17
N ALA A 55 12.52 2.13 8.65
CA ALA A 55 12.38 1.23 9.80
C ALA A 55 12.93 -0.17 9.53
N VAL A 56 12.73 -0.68 8.31
CA VAL A 56 13.32 -1.97 7.90
C VAL A 56 14.84 -1.85 7.76
N LEU A 57 15.32 -0.79 7.14
CA LEU A 57 16.76 -0.55 6.97
C LEU A 57 17.48 -0.42 8.31
N GLU A 58 16.86 0.21 9.29
CA GLU A 58 17.37 0.41 10.65
C GLU A 58 17.05 -0.76 11.60
N GLU A 59 16.48 -1.85 11.10
CA GLU A 59 16.14 -3.07 11.86
C GLU A 59 15.11 -2.87 12.97
N ARG A 60 14.35 -1.77 12.95
CA ARG A 60 13.19 -1.58 13.83
C ARG A 60 12.00 -2.43 13.41
N LEU A 61 11.90 -2.74 12.14
CA LEU A 61 10.99 -3.73 11.55
C LEU A 61 11.80 -4.77 10.79
N GLN A 62 11.37 -6.02 10.81
CA GLN A 62 12.03 -7.08 10.06
C GLN A 62 11.50 -7.20 8.63
N LEU A 63 10.24 -6.83 8.44
CA LEU A 63 9.55 -6.92 7.15
C LEU A 63 8.49 -5.83 7.08
N ALA A 64 8.23 -5.30 5.88
CA ALA A 64 7.09 -4.44 5.64
C ALA A 64 6.45 -4.71 4.28
N VAL A 65 5.15 -4.43 4.20
CA VAL A 65 4.32 -4.58 3.00
C VAL A 65 3.74 -3.22 2.63
N GLY A 66 3.90 -2.83 1.39
CA GLY A 66 3.38 -1.57 0.88
C GLY A 66 3.68 -1.35 -0.59
N ALA A 67 3.20 -0.22 -1.11
CA ALA A 67 3.61 0.30 -2.40
C ALA A 67 4.75 1.30 -2.18
N PHE A 68 5.93 0.97 -2.68
CA PHE A 68 7.14 1.76 -2.49
C PHE A 68 7.55 2.39 -3.82
N HIS A 69 7.68 3.69 -3.85
CA HIS A 69 8.00 4.46 -5.06
C HIS A 69 9.48 4.80 -5.17
N HIS A 70 10.24 4.57 -4.11
CA HIS A 70 11.68 4.69 -4.05
C HIS A 70 12.32 3.30 -3.91
N ARG A 71 13.59 3.21 -4.25
CA ARG A 71 14.40 2.02 -4.05
C ARG A 71 15.59 2.41 -3.19
N LEU A 72 15.54 2.08 -1.90
CA LEU A 72 16.66 2.30 -1.00
C LEU A 72 17.70 1.21 -1.16
N SER A 73 18.96 1.60 -1.22
CA SER A 73 20.07 0.67 -1.13
C SER A 73 20.04 -0.07 0.21
N GLY A 74 20.32 -1.36 0.20
CA GLY A 74 20.28 -2.20 1.40
C GLY A 74 18.96 -2.90 1.68
N LEU A 75 17.92 -2.68 0.87
CA LEU A 75 16.64 -3.38 0.94
C LEU A 75 16.42 -4.29 -0.27
N TYR A 76 15.76 -5.42 -0.03
CA TYR A 76 15.15 -6.25 -1.06
C TYR A 76 13.69 -5.85 -1.24
N TYR A 77 13.23 -5.77 -2.48
CA TYR A 77 11.85 -5.46 -2.87
C TYR A 77 11.26 -6.64 -3.63
N GLN A 78 10.43 -7.44 -2.97
CA GLN A 78 9.78 -8.59 -3.58
C GLN A 78 8.36 -8.24 -4.01
N PRO A 79 8.03 -8.29 -5.32
CA PRO A 79 6.67 -8.04 -5.79
C PRO A 79 5.65 -9.00 -5.19
N LEU A 80 4.49 -8.50 -4.77
CA LEU A 80 3.41 -9.28 -4.20
C LEU A 80 2.15 -9.29 -5.06
N PHE A 81 1.60 -8.11 -5.34
CA PHE A 81 0.36 -7.93 -6.11
C PHE A 81 0.27 -6.50 -6.65
N ARG A 82 -0.75 -6.25 -7.47
CA ARG A 82 -1.11 -4.90 -7.92
C ARG A 82 -2.41 -4.47 -7.28
N GLU A 83 -2.49 -3.20 -6.95
CA GLU A 83 -3.65 -2.54 -6.36
C GLU A 83 -4.13 -1.44 -7.29
N GLU A 84 -5.40 -1.54 -7.73
CA GLU A 84 -6.01 -0.53 -8.57
C GLU A 84 -6.33 0.73 -7.78
N GLN A 85 -6.02 1.89 -8.37
CA GLN A 85 -6.29 3.22 -7.87
C GLN A 85 -7.22 3.94 -8.83
N ASN A 86 -8.26 4.58 -8.30
CA ASN A 86 -9.10 5.53 -9.04
C ASN A 86 -8.96 6.93 -8.48
N LEU A 87 -9.22 7.92 -9.33
CA LEU A 87 -9.36 9.31 -8.92
C LEU A 87 -10.81 9.54 -8.47
N TYR A 88 -11.00 10.09 -7.26
CA TYR A 88 -12.31 10.28 -6.66
C TYR A 88 -12.61 11.73 -6.33
N CYS A 89 -13.90 12.07 -6.35
CA CYS A 89 -14.47 13.25 -5.71
C CYS A 89 -15.55 12.86 -4.71
N GLY A 90 -15.79 13.73 -3.74
CA GLY A 90 -16.90 13.58 -2.78
C GLY A 90 -18.20 14.15 -3.32
N SER A 91 -19.32 13.85 -2.65
CA SER A 91 -20.67 14.24 -3.09
C SER A 91 -20.91 15.76 -3.17
N ALA A 92 -20.13 16.57 -2.42
CA ALA A 92 -20.21 18.03 -2.47
C ALA A 92 -19.33 18.66 -3.55
N HIS A 93 -18.50 17.87 -4.23
CA HIS A 93 -17.63 18.39 -5.30
C HIS A 93 -18.42 18.68 -6.58
N PRO A 94 -18.09 19.74 -7.33
CA PRO A 94 -18.76 20.07 -8.59
C PRO A 94 -18.77 18.94 -9.63
N PHE A 95 -17.76 18.06 -9.64
CA PHE A 95 -17.71 16.93 -10.58
C PHE A 95 -18.66 15.78 -10.22
N PHE A 96 -19.17 15.73 -9.01
CA PHE A 96 -19.97 14.59 -8.55
C PHE A 96 -21.24 14.38 -9.35
N ALA A 97 -21.94 15.46 -9.71
CA ALA A 97 -23.21 15.39 -10.46
C ALA A 97 -23.03 15.26 -11.98
N ARG A 98 -21.81 15.33 -12.47
CA ARG A 98 -21.49 15.25 -13.92
C ARG A 98 -21.30 13.77 -14.32
N ALA A 99 -21.62 13.45 -15.59
CA ALA A 99 -21.34 12.12 -16.13
C ALA A 99 -19.82 11.79 -16.09
N ASP A 100 -19.48 10.50 -16.08
CA ASP A 100 -18.09 10.05 -15.87
C ASP A 100 -17.07 10.68 -16.84
N ASP A 101 -17.48 10.94 -18.09
CA ASP A 101 -16.62 11.48 -19.14
C ASP A 101 -16.76 13.00 -19.34
N GLU A 102 -17.61 13.69 -18.56
CA GLU A 102 -17.86 15.12 -18.75
C GLU A 102 -16.74 16.03 -18.28
N PRO A 103 -16.11 15.84 -17.10
CA PRO A 103 -14.97 16.66 -16.75
C PRO A 103 -13.83 16.40 -17.74
N THR A 104 -13.37 17.46 -18.40
CA THR A 104 -12.21 17.38 -19.30
C THR A 104 -10.93 17.17 -18.50
N LEU A 105 -9.87 16.69 -19.15
CA LEU A 105 -8.56 16.56 -18.50
C LEU A 105 -8.04 17.91 -18.01
N ASP A 106 -8.28 19.01 -18.76
CA ASP A 106 -7.89 20.35 -18.34
C ASP A 106 -8.64 20.80 -17.09
N GLU A 107 -9.95 20.54 -17.00
CA GLU A 107 -10.73 20.82 -15.80
C GLU A 107 -10.24 20.01 -14.60
N ILE A 108 -9.93 18.72 -14.81
CA ILE A 108 -9.43 17.82 -13.77
C ILE A 108 -8.06 18.30 -13.26
N CYS A 109 -7.15 18.67 -14.18
CA CYS A 109 -5.84 19.17 -13.80
C CYS A 109 -5.89 20.54 -13.12
N ALA A 110 -6.93 21.33 -13.36
CA ALA A 110 -7.14 22.63 -12.70
C ALA A 110 -7.82 22.53 -11.33
N ALA A 111 -8.52 21.44 -11.05
CA ALA A 111 -9.18 21.21 -9.77
C ALA A 111 -8.16 21.00 -8.64
N ASP A 112 -8.51 21.44 -7.43
CA ASP A 112 -7.66 21.22 -6.27
C ASP A 112 -7.48 19.71 -6.01
N TYR A 113 -6.23 19.29 -5.94
CA TYR A 113 -5.82 17.88 -5.82
C TYR A 113 -5.08 17.65 -4.53
N VAL A 114 -5.41 16.55 -3.84
CA VAL A 114 -4.62 16.07 -2.71
C VAL A 114 -3.58 15.07 -3.18
N GLY A 115 -2.30 15.42 -3.00
CA GLY A 115 -1.17 14.54 -3.27
C GLY A 115 -0.82 13.68 -2.08
N ARG A 116 -0.05 12.63 -2.32
CA ARG A 116 0.56 11.81 -1.28
C ARG A 116 1.94 12.37 -0.98
N GLY A 117 2.13 12.91 0.23
CA GLY A 117 3.33 13.67 0.59
C GLY A 117 4.63 12.86 0.60
N TYR A 118 4.56 11.53 0.60
CA TYR A 118 5.70 10.63 0.53
C TYR A 118 6.07 10.19 -0.90
N MET A 119 5.26 10.55 -1.91
CA MET A 119 5.56 10.21 -3.30
C MET A 119 6.64 11.12 -3.87
N ALA A 120 7.41 10.58 -4.81
CA ALA A 120 8.38 11.37 -5.58
C ALA A 120 7.65 12.46 -6.39
N GLU A 121 8.25 13.64 -6.50
CA GLU A 121 7.70 14.77 -7.25
C GLU A 121 7.41 14.46 -8.73
N ASN A 122 8.14 13.51 -9.29
CA ASN A 122 7.97 13.05 -10.68
C ASN A 122 6.94 11.92 -10.83
N HIS A 123 6.35 11.43 -9.74
CA HIS A 123 5.28 10.43 -9.81
C HIS A 123 3.99 11.09 -10.27
N ARG A 124 3.67 10.90 -11.54
CA ARG A 124 2.49 11.48 -12.19
C ARG A 124 1.69 10.39 -12.87
N PRO A 125 0.55 9.97 -12.26
CA PRO A 125 -0.35 9.05 -12.94
C PRO A 125 -0.73 9.61 -14.33
N HIS A 126 -0.56 8.80 -15.37
CA HIS A 126 -0.84 9.18 -16.75
C HIS A 126 -0.13 10.45 -17.24
N ASP A 127 1.02 10.79 -16.66
CA ASP A 127 1.80 12.01 -16.96
C ASP A 127 1.02 13.33 -16.74
N LEU A 128 -0.07 13.29 -15.98
CA LEU A 128 -0.89 14.47 -15.68
C LEU A 128 -0.26 15.33 -14.59
N ARG A 129 -0.33 16.64 -14.81
CA ARG A 129 0.09 17.64 -13.82
C ARG A 129 -1.14 18.17 -13.10
N PHE A 130 -1.44 17.56 -11.95
CA PHE A 130 -2.51 18.03 -11.09
C PHE A 130 -2.13 19.32 -10.36
N ASN A 131 -3.16 20.13 -10.06
CA ASN A 131 -3.00 21.28 -9.17
C ASN A 131 -2.98 20.82 -7.72
N GLN A 132 -1.80 20.43 -7.24
CA GLN A 132 -1.62 19.89 -5.90
C GLN A 132 -1.72 21.00 -4.86
N GLY A 133 -2.90 21.16 -4.26
CA GLY A 133 -3.20 22.17 -3.27
C GLY A 133 -2.88 21.77 -1.83
N THR A 134 -2.75 20.44 -1.58
CA THR A 134 -2.41 19.92 -0.27
C THR A 134 -1.82 18.51 -0.37
N ASP A 135 -1.20 18.07 0.72
CA ASP A 135 -0.66 16.72 0.87
C ASP A 135 -1.36 15.96 1.99
N ALA A 136 -1.41 14.65 1.85
CA ALA A 136 -1.82 13.72 2.89
C ALA A 136 -0.87 12.52 2.93
N TYR A 137 -0.82 11.83 4.06
CA TYR A 137 0.16 10.78 4.32
C TYR A 137 -0.46 9.42 4.60
N THR A 138 -1.78 9.36 4.72
CA THR A 138 -2.55 8.14 4.91
C THR A 138 -3.76 8.11 3.98
N MET A 139 -4.29 6.91 3.70
CA MET A 139 -5.51 6.79 2.90
C MET A 139 -6.71 7.43 3.59
N GLU A 140 -6.80 7.33 4.91
CA GLU A 140 -7.85 8.00 5.69
C GLU A 140 -7.78 9.52 5.58
N ALA A 141 -6.59 10.11 5.60
CA ALA A 141 -6.42 11.55 5.42
C ALA A 141 -6.82 11.99 4.01
N ILE A 142 -6.45 11.24 2.98
CA ILE A 142 -6.90 11.51 1.60
C ILE A 142 -8.43 11.43 1.51
N ALA A 143 -9.04 10.38 2.04
CA ALA A 143 -10.49 10.23 2.06
C ALA A 143 -11.18 11.40 2.77
N THR A 144 -10.64 11.86 3.89
CA THR A 144 -11.15 13.03 4.62
C THR A 144 -11.17 14.28 3.74
N LEU A 145 -10.09 14.54 3.03
CA LEU A 145 -9.96 15.69 2.15
C LEU A 145 -10.89 15.56 0.92
N VAL A 146 -11.02 14.37 0.36
CA VAL A 146 -11.98 14.10 -0.73
C VAL A 146 -13.42 14.29 -0.26
N PHE A 147 -13.78 13.79 0.92
CA PHE A 147 -15.12 13.99 1.49
C PHE A 147 -15.48 15.45 1.76
N SER A 148 -14.49 16.32 1.94
CA SER A 148 -14.73 17.76 2.08
C SER A 148 -15.42 18.39 0.88
N GLY A 149 -15.38 17.72 -0.28
CA GLY A 149 -15.91 18.25 -1.55
C GLY A 149 -15.03 19.33 -2.20
N THR A 150 -13.86 19.59 -1.62
CA THR A 150 -12.93 20.61 -2.14
C THR A 150 -11.83 19.97 -3.00
N TYR A 151 -11.35 18.78 -2.62
CA TYR A 151 -10.23 18.12 -3.27
C TYR A 151 -10.66 16.87 -4.03
N ILE A 152 -9.98 16.63 -5.15
CA ILE A 152 -9.97 15.31 -5.80
C ILE A 152 -8.70 14.58 -5.40
N GLY A 153 -8.74 13.26 -5.36
CA GLY A 153 -7.58 12.46 -4.96
C GLY A 153 -7.71 11.00 -5.34
N TYR A 154 -6.57 10.33 -5.46
CA TYR A 154 -6.51 8.89 -5.70
C TYR A 154 -6.68 8.09 -4.43
N LEU A 155 -7.50 7.06 -4.51
CA LEU A 155 -7.70 6.05 -3.45
C LEU A 155 -7.73 4.66 -4.07
N PRO A 156 -7.32 3.62 -3.33
CA PRO A 156 -7.54 2.24 -3.74
C PRO A 156 -9.02 1.97 -3.99
N THR A 157 -9.35 1.29 -5.08
CA THR A 157 -10.77 1.05 -5.45
C THR A 157 -11.49 0.23 -4.41
N HIS A 158 -10.86 -0.78 -3.82
CA HIS A 158 -11.45 -1.57 -2.74
C HIS A 158 -11.71 -0.75 -1.47
N TYR A 159 -10.85 0.24 -1.17
CA TYR A 159 -10.98 1.11 -0.01
C TYR A 159 -12.17 2.07 -0.15
N ALA A 160 -12.37 2.63 -1.34
CA ALA A 160 -13.46 3.57 -1.64
C ALA A 160 -14.80 2.87 -1.97
N ALA A 161 -14.81 1.56 -2.20
CA ALA A 161 -15.96 0.83 -2.76
C ALA A 161 -17.27 1.02 -1.97
N THR A 162 -17.22 0.98 -0.64
CA THR A 162 -18.38 1.18 0.21
C THR A 162 -18.97 2.59 0.05
N TRP A 163 -18.11 3.60 0.02
CA TRP A 163 -18.56 5.00 -0.13
C TRP A 163 -19.10 5.30 -1.53
N VAL A 164 -18.55 4.65 -2.54
CA VAL A 164 -19.11 4.71 -3.90
C VAL A 164 -20.50 4.08 -3.93
N ALA A 165 -20.67 2.90 -3.34
CA ALA A 165 -21.96 2.23 -3.25
C ALA A 165 -23.02 3.03 -2.48
N GLU A 166 -22.59 3.78 -1.46
CA GLU A 166 -23.43 4.68 -0.66
C GLU A 166 -23.74 6.03 -1.34
N GLY A 167 -23.18 6.30 -2.52
CA GLY A 167 -23.34 7.57 -3.22
C GLY A 167 -22.61 8.75 -2.57
N ARG A 168 -21.56 8.48 -1.81
CA ARG A 168 -20.78 9.49 -1.09
C ARG A 168 -19.46 9.87 -1.78
N MET A 169 -18.98 9.01 -2.65
CA MET A 169 -17.84 9.23 -3.54
C MET A 169 -18.16 8.78 -4.95
N ARG A 170 -17.46 9.36 -5.90
CA ARG A 170 -17.55 9.00 -7.31
C ARG A 170 -16.18 9.00 -7.95
N ALA A 171 -15.90 7.97 -8.75
CA ALA A 171 -14.69 7.90 -9.57
C ALA A 171 -14.81 8.87 -10.76
N ILE A 172 -13.71 9.58 -11.04
CA ILE A 172 -13.60 10.54 -12.14
C ILE A 172 -12.89 9.85 -13.29
N ARG A 173 -13.53 9.72 -14.44
CA ARG A 173 -12.97 9.07 -15.64
C ARG A 173 -12.24 7.76 -15.33
N PRO A 174 -12.88 6.78 -14.68
CA PRO A 174 -12.17 5.58 -14.21
C PRO A 174 -11.52 4.77 -15.33
N ARG A 175 -12.11 4.76 -16.52
CA ARG A 175 -11.55 4.05 -17.68
C ARG A 175 -10.23 4.67 -18.18
N GLN A 176 -10.05 5.96 -17.95
CA GLN A 176 -8.89 6.71 -18.45
C GLN A 176 -7.85 6.98 -17.37
N LEU A 177 -8.29 7.22 -16.13
CA LEU A 177 -7.43 7.72 -15.06
C LEU A 177 -7.07 6.68 -14.01
N ALA A 178 -7.68 5.48 -14.03
CA ALA A 178 -7.26 4.39 -13.15
C ALA A 178 -5.80 3.99 -13.43
N TYR A 179 -5.08 3.60 -12.40
CA TYR A 179 -3.75 3.02 -12.53
C TYR A 179 -3.51 1.97 -11.45
N ASP A 180 -2.50 1.13 -11.65
CA ASP A 180 -2.13 0.10 -10.69
C ASP A 180 -0.89 0.52 -9.89
N SER A 181 -0.96 0.40 -8.57
CA SER A 181 0.20 0.44 -7.69
C SER A 181 0.74 -0.96 -7.47
N GLU A 182 2.03 -1.14 -7.64
CA GLU A 182 2.69 -2.41 -7.36
C GLU A 182 3.07 -2.48 -5.88
N PHE A 183 2.56 -3.51 -5.20
CA PHE A 183 2.86 -3.79 -3.79
C PHE A 183 4.05 -4.73 -3.68
N HIS A 184 4.91 -4.44 -2.73
CA HIS A 184 6.09 -5.21 -2.41
C HIS A 184 6.13 -5.61 -0.95
N CYS A 185 6.79 -6.74 -0.70
CA CYS A 185 7.36 -7.05 0.60
C CYS A 185 8.81 -6.56 0.59
N ILE A 186 9.20 -5.81 1.61
CA ILE A 186 10.58 -5.36 1.77
C ILE A 186 11.22 -6.01 2.98
N THR A 187 12.48 -6.36 2.83
CA THR A 187 13.35 -6.88 3.88
C THR A 187 14.74 -6.26 3.74
N ARG A 188 15.51 -6.26 4.81
CA ARG A 188 16.88 -5.78 4.78
C ARG A 188 17.78 -6.83 4.13
N GLN A 189 18.72 -6.41 3.32
CA GLN A 189 19.78 -7.28 2.81
C GLN A 189 20.57 -7.86 3.99
N GLY A 190 20.93 -9.15 3.94
CA GLY A 190 21.57 -9.86 5.04
C GLY A 190 20.59 -10.51 6.04
N HIS A 191 19.28 -10.51 5.76
CA HIS A 191 18.26 -11.14 6.62
C HIS A 191 18.34 -12.67 6.65
N GLU A 192 19.09 -13.28 5.76
CA GLU A 192 19.22 -14.73 5.59
C GLU A 192 19.70 -15.44 6.87
N GLU A 193 20.36 -14.70 7.75
CA GLU A 193 20.83 -15.18 9.04
C GLU A 193 19.75 -15.20 10.13
N ARG A 194 18.50 -14.81 9.79
CA ARG A 194 17.38 -14.74 10.75
C ARG A 194 16.33 -15.81 10.47
N PRO A 195 16.39 -16.98 11.14
CA PRO A 195 15.49 -18.11 10.88
C PRO A 195 14.01 -17.76 11.03
N THR A 196 13.65 -16.93 12.01
CA THR A 196 12.27 -16.51 12.28
C THR A 196 11.70 -15.68 11.13
N LEU A 197 12.48 -14.75 10.62
CA LEU A 197 12.07 -13.96 9.45
C LEU A 197 11.96 -14.83 8.19
N THR A 198 12.89 -15.74 7.97
CA THR A 198 12.85 -16.68 6.86
C THR A 198 11.58 -17.54 6.91
N LEU A 199 11.19 -18.02 8.10
CA LEU A 199 9.96 -18.76 8.27
C LEU A 199 8.71 -17.92 7.95
N PHE A 200 8.71 -16.65 8.37
CA PHE A 200 7.62 -15.76 8.03
C PHE A 200 7.52 -15.50 6.52
N LEU A 201 8.64 -15.27 5.84
CA LEU A 201 8.68 -15.09 4.40
C LEU A 201 8.14 -16.31 3.64
N ARG A 202 8.50 -17.51 4.08
CA ARG A 202 7.92 -18.76 3.51
C ARG A 202 6.41 -18.79 3.70
N SER A 203 5.93 -18.41 4.88
CA SER A 203 4.49 -18.33 5.16
C SER A 203 3.80 -17.29 4.28
N LEU A 204 4.44 -16.15 4.03
CA LEU A 204 3.94 -15.09 3.16
C LEU A 204 3.81 -15.55 1.70
N PHE A 205 4.82 -16.21 1.16
CA PHE A 205 4.80 -16.69 -0.23
C PHE A 205 3.85 -17.89 -0.40
N GLU A 206 3.74 -18.75 0.60
CA GLU A 206 2.74 -19.81 0.62
C GLU A 206 1.32 -19.23 0.62
N ALA A 207 1.05 -18.21 1.45
CA ALA A 207 -0.22 -17.51 1.48
C ALA A 207 -0.55 -16.86 0.13
N GLN A 208 0.42 -16.21 -0.49
CA GLN A 208 0.28 -15.63 -1.83
C GLN A 208 -0.10 -16.70 -2.87
N LYS A 209 0.54 -17.85 -2.82
CA LYS A 209 0.26 -18.97 -3.71
C LYS A 209 -1.14 -19.54 -3.48
N GLN A 210 -1.55 -19.72 -2.22
CA GLN A 210 -2.89 -20.23 -1.87
C GLN A 210 -4.00 -19.28 -2.32
N LEU A 211 -3.75 -17.96 -2.29
CA LEU A 211 -4.69 -16.97 -2.78
C LEU A 211 -4.76 -16.90 -4.31
N GLY A 212 -3.90 -17.63 -5.02
CA GLY A 212 -3.86 -17.64 -6.50
C GLY A 212 -3.41 -16.32 -7.11
N VAL A 213 -2.71 -15.48 -6.35
CA VAL A 213 -2.23 -14.19 -6.79
C VAL A 213 -0.90 -14.35 -7.52
N GLN A 214 -0.87 -13.90 -8.79
CA GLN A 214 0.39 -13.82 -9.53
C GLN A 214 1.12 -12.54 -9.13
N ALA A 215 2.35 -12.69 -8.62
CA ALA A 215 3.23 -11.57 -8.42
C ALA A 215 3.57 -10.92 -9.77
N PRO A 216 3.64 -9.57 -9.84
CA PRO A 216 4.18 -8.89 -11.01
C PRO A 216 5.58 -9.41 -11.33
N ALA A 217 5.95 -9.43 -12.62
CA ALA A 217 7.29 -9.84 -13.02
C ALA A 217 8.34 -8.98 -12.34
N ASN A 218 9.37 -9.62 -11.78
CA ASN A 218 10.49 -8.91 -11.15
C ASN A 218 11.34 -8.26 -12.26
N THR A 219 11.11 -6.97 -12.53
CA THR A 219 11.84 -6.21 -13.55
C THR A 219 13.26 -5.84 -13.12
N ASN A 220 13.61 -6.06 -11.87
CA ASN A 220 14.92 -5.72 -11.31
C ASN A 220 15.77 -6.97 -11.02
N GLY A 221 16.04 -7.79 -12.00
CA GLY A 221 17.16 -8.74 -12.12
C GLY A 221 17.77 -9.40 -10.87
N ILE A 222 17.13 -9.36 -9.71
CA ILE A 222 17.59 -10.05 -8.52
C ILE A 222 16.94 -11.43 -8.52
N ALA A 223 17.71 -12.38 -8.98
CA ALA A 223 17.35 -13.78 -9.01
C ALA A 223 16.89 -14.27 -7.63
N ARG A 224 15.83 -15.06 -7.65
CA ARG A 224 15.37 -15.89 -6.56
C ARG A 224 16.55 -16.62 -5.91
N GLN A 225 16.92 -16.21 -4.72
CA GLN A 225 17.66 -17.05 -3.79
C GLN A 225 16.79 -17.19 -2.55
N LEU A 226 15.87 -18.12 -2.62
CA LEU A 226 15.25 -18.81 -1.48
C LEU A 226 15.22 -20.30 -1.80
#